data_87395344513bc91203ef79ed63070b5b
#
_entry.id   87395344513bc91203ef79ed63070b5b
#
_cell.length_a   1.000
_cell.length_b   1.000
_cell.length_c   1.000
_cell.angle_alpha   90.00
_cell.angle_beta   90.00
_cell.angle_gamma   90.00
#
_symmetry.space_group_name_H-M   'P 1'
#
loop_
_entity.id
_entity.type
_entity.pdbx_description
1 polymer ?
#
loop_
_entity_poly.entity_id
_entity_poly.type
_entity_poly.pdbx_seq_one_letter_code
_entity_poly.pdbx_strand_id
1 'polypeptide(L)'
;MAVTLKKFSADRLDDCVSLLADAFVRNPLHRSAFGDNRLDQNRAFFRIGLRHMFIGPSFMALDDRDGFPCGYVHFNAWPNCLPAPEELPYAVATQLQPLGEAIPQVIRWFGRWCHLDPSEPHVHLGPIGVAPDRQRQGVGTALMRCYIEHLEREKAAGYLETDRQENVEFYKKFGFLLLRAEELIGTQVWYMWRPEDA
;
A
#
# COMPACT_ATOMS: atom_id res chain seq x y z
N MET A 1 14.22 -16.81 -2.98
CA MET A 1 13.02 -17.61 -3.23
C MET A 1 12.53 -17.33 -4.64
N ALA A 2 12.12 -18.32 -5.41
CA ALA A 2 11.49 -18.10 -6.71
C ALA A 2 10.01 -17.76 -6.51
N VAL A 3 9.53 -16.75 -7.24
CA VAL A 3 8.14 -16.31 -7.23
C VAL A 3 7.69 -15.96 -8.63
N THR A 4 6.45 -16.30 -8.96
CA THR A 4 5.77 -15.91 -10.18
C THR A 4 4.82 -14.74 -9.91
N LEU A 5 4.98 -13.65 -10.67
CA LEU A 5 4.05 -12.52 -10.59
C LEU A 5 2.82 -12.76 -11.46
N LYS A 6 1.64 -12.57 -10.88
CA LYS A 6 0.35 -12.65 -11.59
C LYS A 6 -0.52 -11.45 -11.22
N LYS A 7 -1.35 -11.01 -12.17
CA LYS A 7 -2.39 -10.01 -11.86
C LYS A 7 -3.29 -10.53 -10.74
N PHE A 8 -3.69 -9.62 -9.86
CA PHE A 8 -4.70 -9.91 -8.84
C PHE A 8 -6.02 -10.31 -9.51
N SER A 9 -6.68 -11.30 -8.93
CA SER A 9 -8.00 -11.77 -9.34
C SER A 9 -8.91 -11.95 -8.12
N ALA A 10 -10.20 -11.72 -8.31
CA ALA A 10 -11.18 -11.66 -7.22
C ALA A 10 -11.34 -12.99 -6.46
N ASP A 11 -11.06 -14.11 -7.08
CA ASP A 11 -11.04 -15.44 -6.45
C ASP A 11 -9.92 -15.59 -5.39
N ARG A 12 -8.90 -14.71 -5.44
CA ARG A 12 -7.79 -14.65 -4.48
C ARG A 12 -7.95 -13.54 -3.43
N LEU A 13 -9.14 -12.93 -3.33
CA LEU A 13 -9.41 -11.84 -2.41
C LEU A 13 -9.06 -12.19 -0.97
N ASP A 14 -9.56 -13.31 -0.46
CA ASP A 14 -9.37 -13.69 0.94
C ASP A 14 -7.92 -14.03 1.28
N ASP A 15 -7.20 -14.65 0.34
CA ASP A 15 -5.77 -14.91 0.46
C ASP A 15 -4.98 -13.60 0.57
N CYS A 16 -5.26 -12.63 -0.31
CA CYS A 16 -4.59 -11.33 -0.31
C CYS A 16 -4.96 -10.47 0.90
N VAL A 17 -6.22 -10.51 1.35
CA VAL A 17 -6.65 -9.86 2.60
C VAL A 17 -5.86 -10.41 3.80
N SER A 18 -5.75 -11.72 3.91
CA SER A 18 -5.01 -12.35 5.02
C SER A 18 -3.53 -12.01 4.97
N LEU A 19 -2.90 -12.13 3.78
CA LEU A 19 -1.51 -11.77 3.57
C LEU A 19 -1.21 -10.32 3.98
N LEU A 20 -2.00 -9.37 3.49
CA LEU A 20 -1.81 -7.95 3.80
C LEU A 20 -2.06 -7.66 5.27
N ALA A 21 -3.11 -8.23 5.87
CA ALA A 21 -3.38 -8.05 7.29
C ALA A 21 -2.21 -8.54 8.16
N ASP A 22 -1.65 -9.71 7.87
CA ASP A 22 -0.50 -10.26 8.59
C ASP A 22 0.77 -9.43 8.36
N ALA A 23 0.98 -8.92 7.14
CA ALA A 23 2.13 -8.08 6.80
C ALA A 23 2.11 -6.72 7.53
N PHE A 24 0.90 -6.14 7.72
CA PHE A 24 0.74 -4.78 8.21
C PHE A 24 0.31 -4.66 9.68
N VAL A 25 -0.15 -5.74 10.34
CA VAL A 25 -0.65 -5.68 11.72
C VAL A 25 0.35 -5.06 12.73
N ARG A 26 1.64 -5.10 12.42
CA ARG A 26 2.71 -4.51 13.24
C ARG A 26 3.25 -3.20 12.71
N ASN A 27 2.72 -2.67 11.59
CA ASN A 27 3.15 -1.39 11.07
C ASN A 27 2.73 -0.26 12.01
N PRO A 28 3.62 0.72 12.28
CA PRO A 28 3.36 1.80 13.22
C PRO A 28 2.05 2.54 12.94
N LEU A 29 1.79 2.91 11.70
CA LEU A 29 0.59 3.65 11.31
C LEU A 29 -0.69 2.82 11.50
N HIS A 30 -0.66 1.52 11.19
CA HIS A 30 -1.77 0.59 11.43
C HIS A 30 -2.02 0.41 12.94
N ARG A 31 -0.97 0.32 13.75
CA ARG A 31 -1.09 0.27 15.21
C ARG A 31 -1.69 1.54 15.78
N SER A 32 -1.29 2.69 15.29
CA SER A 32 -1.86 3.98 15.70
C SER A 32 -3.33 4.14 15.30
N ALA A 33 -3.73 3.59 14.15
CA ALA A 33 -5.11 3.65 13.69
C ALA A 33 -6.02 2.62 14.37
N PHE A 34 -5.56 1.40 14.54
CA PHE A 34 -6.39 0.25 14.94
C PHE A 34 -6.10 -0.29 16.35
N GLY A 35 -4.95 0.07 16.94
CA GLY A 35 -4.44 -0.55 18.16
C GLY A 35 -3.51 -1.74 17.90
N ASP A 36 -2.86 -2.21 18.96
CA ASP A 36 -1.87 -3.28 18.88
C ASP A 36 -2.49 -4.62 18.50
N ASN A 37 -1.85 -5.32 17.54
CA ASN A 37 -2.19 -6.69 17.12
C ASN A 37 -3.65 -6.88 16.66
N ARG A 38 -4.30 -5.83 16.16
CA ARG A 38 -5.68 -5.86 15.66
C ARG A 38 -5.75 -6.43 14.24
N LEU A 39 -5.56 -7.76 14.16
CA LEU A 39 -5.61 -8.49 12.88
C LEU A 39 -7.02 -8.43 12.25
N ASP A 40 -8.07 -8.43 13.06
CA ASP A 40 -9.46 -8.26 12.66
C ASP A 40 -9.68 -6.92 11.91
N GLN A 41 -9.18 -5.82 12.49
CA GLN A 41 -9.27 -4.48 11.90
C GLN A 41 -8.44 -4.39 10.61
N ASN A 42 -7.24 -4.96 10.59
CA ASN A 42 -6.42 -5.00 9.40
C ASN A 42 -7.08 -5.80 8.26
N ARG A 43 -7.73 -6.92 8.57
CA ARG A 43 -8.51 -7.70 7.58
C ARG A 43 -9.68 -6.89 7.03
N ALA A 44 -10.44 -6.19 7.91
CA ALA A 44 -11.52 -5.33 7.48
C ALA A 44 -11.01 -4.21 6.55
N PHE A 45 -9.93 -3.52 6.95
CA PHE A 45 -9.31 -2.45 6.19
C PHE A 45 -8.87 -2.92 4.79
N PHE A 46 -8.09 -3.99 4.70
CA PHE A 46 -7.62 -4.48 3.39
C PHE A 46 -8.74 -5.08 2.54
N ARG A 47 -9.77 -5.66 3.15
CA ARG A 47 -10.95 -6.11 2.40
C ARG A 47 -11.70 -4.94 1.76
N ILE A 48 -11.81 -3.82 2.45
CA ILE A 48 -12.37 -2.58 1.89
C ILE A 48 -11.47 -2.07 0.76
N GLY A 49 -10.17 -1.96 1.00
CA GLY A 49 -9.21 -1.51 0.00
C GLY A 49 -9.26 -2.32 -1.30
N LEU A 50 -9.15 -3.65 -1.18
CA LEU A 50 -9.15 -4.57 -2.32
C LEU A 50 -10.47 -4.60 -3.10
N ARG A 51 -11.59 -4.24 -2.46
CA ARG A 51 -12.91 -4.22 -3.11
C ARG A 51 -13.27 -2.88 -3.73
N HIS A 52 -12.81 -1.78 -3.14
CA HIS A 52 -13.39 -0.45 -3.42
C HIS A 52 -12.37 0.64 -3.71
N MET A 53 -11.13 0.52 -3.23
CA MET A 53 -10.16 1.62 -3.29
C MET A 53 -8.98 1.32 -4.23
N PHE A 54 -8.59 0.06 -4.37
CA PHE A 54 -7.44 -0.34 -5.20
C PHE A 54 -7.93 -0.63 -6.61
N ILE A 55 -8.20 0.46 -7.38
CA ILE A 55 -8.80 0.38 -8.72
C ILE A 55 -7.78 0.23 -9.84
N GLY A 56 -6.51 0.54 -9.58
CA GLY A 56 -5.42 0.43 -10.53
C GLY A 56 -4.84 -0.98 -10.66
N PRO A 57 -3.71 -1.12 -11.37
CA PRO A 57 -3.02 -2.40 -11.51
C PRO A 57 -2.62 -2.99 -10.16
N SER A 58 -2.92 -4.27 -9.99
CA SER A 58 -2.58 -5.04 -8.79
C SER A 58 -1.96 -6.37 -9.18
N PHE A 59 -0.90 -6.77 -8.47
CA PHE A 59 -0.20 -8.02 -8.73
C PHE A 59 0.05 -8.79 -7.43
N MET A 60 0.03 -10.11 -7.56
CA MET A 60 0.40 -11.06 -6.51
C MET A 60 1.74 -11.71 -6.88
N ALA A 61 2.61 -11.86 -5.90
CA ALA A 61 3.74 -12.78 -5.98
C ALA A 61 3.27 -14.13 -5.43
N LEU A 62 3.26 -15.15 -6.27
CA LEU A 62 2.96 -16.52 -5.87
C LEU A 62 4.25 -17.26 -5.55
N ASP A 63 4.28 -17.98 -4.45
CA ASP A 63 5.38 -18.89 -4.12
C ASP A 63 5.36 -20.07 -5.11
N ASP A 64 6.46 -20.28 -5.84
CA ASP A 64 6.53 -21.34 -6.87
C ASP A 64 6.46 -22.77 -6.29
N ARG A 65 6.56 -22.92 -4.95
CA ARG A 65 6.49 -24.23 -4.27
C ARG A 65 5.06 -24.72 -4.05
N ASP A 66 4.13 -23.81 -3.78
CA ASP A 66 2.76 -24.14 -3.37
C ASP A 66 1.69 -23.35 -4.14
N GLY A 67 2.09 -22.33 -4.90
CA GLY A 67 1.18 -21.49 -5.68
C GLY A 67 0.35 -20.50 -4.84
N PHE A 68 0.66 -20.34 -3.53
CA PHE A 68 -0.05 -19.38 -2.68
C PHE A 68 0.54 -17.98 -2.79
N PRO A 69 -0.30 -16.94 -2.61
CA PRO A 69 0.18 -15.57 -2.54
C PRO A 69 1.11 -15.38 -1.34
N CYS A 70 2.33 -14.91 -1.61
CA CYS A 70 3.32 -14.57 -0.61
C CYS A 70 3.70 -13.09 -0.63
N GLY A 71 3.19 -12.33 -1.60
CA GLY A 71 3.34 -10.89 -1.70
C GLY A 71 2.22 -10.28 -2.55
N TYR A 72 1.98 -8.99 -2.33
CA TYR A 72 0.98 -8.21 -3.06
C TYR A 72 1.51 -6.80 -3.29
N VAL A 73 1.19 -6.22 -4.45
CA VAL A 73 1.45 -4.82 -4.77
C VAL A 73 0.29 -4.24 -5.56
N HIS A 74 -0.04 -3.00 -5.25
CA HIS A 74 -1.00 -2.19 -5.96
C HIS A 74 -0.42 -0.82 -6.26
N PHE A 75 -0.87 -0.19 -7.35
CA PHE A 75 -0.54 1.19 -7.66
C PHE A 75 -1.65 1.86 -8.49
N ASN A 76 -1.91 3.13 -8.20
CA ASN A 76 -2.89 3.96 -8.89
C ASN A 76 -2.20 5.09 -9.66
N ALA A 77 -2.72 5.42 -10.83
CA ALA A 77 -2.26 6.57 -11.60
C ALA A 77 -2.98 7.85 -11.17
N TRP A 78 -2.23 8.95 -11.09
CA TRP A 78 -2.79 10.29 -10.94
C TRP A 78 -3.80 10.59 -12.06
N PRO A 79 -4.91 11.33 -11.80
CA PRO A 79 -5.27 12.00 -10.56
C PRO A 79 -6.08 11.13 -9.57
N ASN A 80 -6.26 9.85 -9.83
CA ASN A 80 -7.11 8.97 -9.04
C ASN A 80 -6.29 8.10 -8.05
N CYS A 81 -5.23 8.66 -7.48
CA CYS A 81 -4.35 7.92 -6.56
C CYS A 81 -5.05 7.56 -5.25
N LEU A 82 -5.81 8.51 -4.71
CA LEU A 82 -6.55 8.41 -3.46
C LEU A 82 -8.00 8.87 -3.67
N PRO A 83 -8.95 8.45 -2.81
CA PRO A 83 -10.32 8.96 -2.86
C PRO A 83 -10.35 10.48 -2.71
N ALA A 84 -11.18 11.15 -3.51
CA ALA A 84 -11.36 12.58 -3.38
C ALA A 84 -11.96 12.92 -1.99
N PRO A 85 -11.58 14.05 -1.36
CA PRO A 85 -12.08 14.44 -0.04
C PRO A 85 -13.61 14.49 0.05
N GLU A 86 -14.29 14.87 -1.02
CA GLU A 86 -15.73 14.90 -1.14
C GLU A 86 -16.40 13.51 -1.16
N GLU A 87 -15.64 12.46 -1.46
CA GLU A 87 -16.12 11.07 -1.44
C GLU A 87 -16.06 10.44 -0.05
N LEU A 88 -15.28 11.03 0.88
CA LEU A 88 -15.10 10.50 2.23
C LEU A 88 -16.42 10.33 3.01
N PRO A 89 -17.39 11.28 2.99
CA PRO A 89 -18.66 11.09 3.69
C PRO A 89 -19.45 9.87 3.20
N TYR A 90 -19.47 9.63 1.89
CA TYR A 90 -20.11 8.46 1.31
C TYR A 90 -19.37 7.16 1.68
N ALA A 91 -18.04 7.15 1.58
CA ALA A 91 -17.23 6.02 1.97
C ALA A 91 -17.41 5.66 3.46
N VAL A 92 -17.45 6.66 4.35
CA VAL A 92 -17.74 6.47 5.78
C VAL A 92 -19.11 5.84 5.98
N ALA A 93 -20.14 6.33 5.30
CA ALA A 93 -21.50 5.84 5.46
C ALA A 93 -21.70 4.41 4.93
N THR A 94 -20.95 3.99 3.92
CA THR A 94 -21.23 2.75 3.18
C THR A 94 -20.13 1.70 3.26
N GLN A 95 -18.87 2.10 3.29
CA GLN A 95 -17.73 1.18 3.13
C GLN A 95 -16.91 1.01 4.41
N LEU A 96 -16.70 2.09 5.19
CA LEU A 96 -15.83 2.08 6.36
C LEU A 96 -16.49 1.57 7.64
N GLN A 97 -17.80 1.31 7.65
CA GLN A 97 -18.54 0.84 8.84
C GLN A 97 -17.88 -0.35 9.57
N PRO A 98 -17.28 -1.34 8.86
CA PRO A 98 -16.59 -2.44 9.53
C PRO A 98 -15.39 -2.03 10.40
N LEU A 99 -14.87 -0.80 10.24
CA LEU A 99 -13.75 -0.28 11.03
C LEU A 99 -14.18 0.32 12.36
N GLY A 100 -15.48 0.57 12.58
CA GLY A 100 -16.04 1.01 13.86
C GLY A 100 -15.31 2.21 14.45
N GLU A 101 -14.78 2.07 15.66
CA GLU A 101 -14.10 3.15 16.40
C GLU A 101 -12.80 3.64 15.74
N ALA A 102 -12.23 2.89 14.81
CA ALA A 102 -11.02 3.31 14.08
C ALA A 102 -11.31 4.32 12.95
N ILE A 103 -12.57 4.51 12.55
CA ILE A 103 -12.96 5.41 11.45
C ILE A 103 -12.34 6.82 11.58
N PRO A 104 -12.40 7.51 12.73
CA PRO A 104 -11.81 8.85 12.85
C PRO A 104 -10.31 8.89 12.57
N GLN A 105 -9.56 7.89 13.01
CA GLN A 105 -8.11 7.82 12.75
C GLN A 105 -7.81 7.52 11.28
N VAL A 106 -8.58 6.63 10.65
CA VAL A 106 -8.47 6.32 9.23
C VAL A 106 -8.78 7.55 8.37
N ILE A 107 -9.81 8.34 8.73
CA ILE A 107 -10.13 9.60 8.04
C ILE A 107 -8.99 10.63 8.17
N ARG A 108 -8.39 10.77 9.36
CA ARG A 108 -7.23 11.67 9.55
C ARG A 108 -6.05 11.22 8.71
N TRP A 109 -5.78 9.92 8.70
CA TRP A 109 -4.71 9.32 7.93
C TRP A 109 -4.89 9.58 6.42
N PHE A 110 -5.98 9.11 5.83
CA PHE A 110 -6.24 9.29 4.40
C PHE A 110 -6.43 10.76 4.02
N GLY A 111 -7.11 11.55 4.83
CA GLY A 111 -7.27 12.98 4.58
C GLY A 111 -5.93 13.72 4.52
N ARG A 112 -4.94 13.32 5.34
CA ARG A 112 -3.61 13.89 5.27
C ARG A 112 -2.87 13.44 4.00
N TRP A 113 -2.98 12.19 3.62
CA TRP A 113 -2.40 11.69 2.38
C TRP A 113 -3.00 12.37 1.16
N CYS A 114 -4.32 12.49 1.06
CA CYS A 114 -4.98 13.22 -0.02
C CYS A 114 -4.52 14.69 -0.12
N HIS A 115 -4.29 15.34 1.04
CA HIS A 115 -3.79 16.72 1.07
C HIS A 115 -2.34 16.86 0.61
N LEU A 116 -1.53 15.82 0.76
CA LEU A 116 -0.10 15.80 0.43
C LEU A 116 0.21 15.07 -0.87
N ASP A 117 -0.79 14.47 -1.50
CA ASP A 117 -0.61 13.82 -2.81
C ASP A 117 -0.10 14.84 -3.81
N PRO A 118 1.01 14.58 -4.52
CA PRO A 118 1.58 15.54 -5.46
C PRO A 118 0.60 15.90 -6.57
N SER A 119 0.59 17.19 -6.95
CA SER A 119 -0.23 17.68 -8.07
C SER A 119 0.34 17.32 -9.45
N GLU A 120 1.62 16.93 -9.50
CA GLU A 120 2.29 16.47 -10.70
C GLU A 120 1.86 15.05 -11.06
N PRO A 121 1.69 14.73 -12.37
CA PRO A 121 1.35 13.39 -12.81
C PRO A 121 2.35 12.35 -12.30
N HIS A 122 1.84 11.31 -11.65
CA HIS A 122 2.64 10.23 -11.07
C HIS A 122 1.84 8.92 -10.96
N VAL A 123 2.53 7.86 -10.59
CA VAL A 123 1.91 6.60 -10.17
C VAL A 123 2.17 6.40 -8.68
N HIS A 124 1.11 6.31 -7.90
CA HIS A 124 1.16 6.14 -6.45
C HIS A 124 1.25 4.64 -6.11
N LEU A 125 2.30 4.25 -5.42
CA LEU A 125 2.51 2.88 -4.94
C LEU A 125 1.82 2.68 -3.59
N GLY A 126 0.93 1.71 -3.50
CA GLY A 126 0.43 1.28 -2.20
C GLY A 126 -0.93 0.59 -2.24
N PRO A 127 -1.10 -0.49 -1.47
CA PRO A 127 -0.10 -1.10 -0.58
C PRO A 127 0.89 -2.00 -1.32
N ILE A 128 2.08 -2.18 -0.70
CA ILE A 128 3.00 -3.27 -1.01
C ILE A 128 3.25 -4.08 0.26
N GLY A 129 2.98 -5.37 0.25
CA GLY A 129 3.10 -6.25 1.40
C GLY A 129 3.69 -7.61 1.05
N VAL A 130 4.47 -8.18 1.98
CA VAL A 130 5.06 -9.53 1.88
C VAL A 130 4.72 -10.30 3.14
N ALA A 131 4.25 -11.53 2.99
CA ALA A 131 3.95 -12.43 4.11
C ALA A 131 5.14 -12.50 5.08
N PRO A 132 4.91 -12.39 6.42
CA PRO A 132 6.00 -12.26 7.40
C PRO A 132 7.07 -13.35 7.30
N ASP A 133 6.67 -14.60 7.03
CA ASP A 133 7.55 -15.75 6.87
C ASP A 133 8.26 -15.81 5.51
N ARG A 134 7.94 -14.91 4.58
CA ARG A 134 8.54 -14.77 3.24
C ARG A 134 9.35 -13.49 3.06
N GLN A 135 9.41 -12.65 4.09
CA GLN A 135 10.22 -11.44 4.06
C GLN A 135 11.71 -11.75 3.96
N ARG A 136 12.50 -10.79 3.46
CA ARG A 136 13.97 -10.90 3.22
C ARG A 136 14.39 -12.04 2.29
N GLN A 137 13.48 -12.60 1.51
CA GLN A 137 13.74 -13.66 0.53
C GLN A 137 13.62 -13.17 -0.93
N GLY A 138 13.61 -11.85 -1.15
CA GLY A 138 13.57 -11.22 -2.48
C GLY A 138 12.17 -10.91 -3.01
N VAL A 139 11.10 -11.34 -2.33
CA VAL A 139 9.70 -11.11 -2.77
C VAL A 139 9.40 -9.61 -2.93
N GLY A 140 9.72 -8.78 -1.93
CA GLY A 140 9.53 -7.34 -2.01
C GLY A 140 10.32 -6.69 -3.17
N THR A 141 11.51 -7.20 -3.47
CA THR A 141 12.30 -6.75 -4.62
C THR A 141 11.62 -7.10 -5.95
N ALA A 142 11.02 -8.29 -6.06
CA ALA A 142 10.28 -8.69 -7.27
C ALA A 142 9.04 -7.82 -7.48
N LEU A 143 8.29 -7.50 -6.41
CA LEU A 143 7.13 -6.60 -6.46
C LEU A 143 7.54 -5.17 -6.85
N MET A 144 8.64 -4.64 -6.27
CA MET A 144 9.15 -3.32 -6.64
C MET A 144 9.62 -3.26 -8.09
N ARG A 145 10.27 -4.28 -8.60
CA ARG A 145 10.65 -4.34 -10.03
C ARG A 145 9.42 -4.27 -10.94
N CYS A 146 8.34 -5.00 -10.61
CA CYS A 146 7.09 -4.93 -11.35
C CYS A 146 6.53 -3.49 -11.39
N TYR A 147 6.60 -2.78 -10.26
CA TYR A 147 6.19 -1.38 -10.20
C TYR A 147 7.12 -0.48 -11.03
N ILE A 148 8.45 -0.63 -10.91
CA ILE A 148 9.42 0.16 -11.67
C ILE A 148 9.25 -0.08 -13.19
N GLU A 149 9.10 -1.32 -13.64
CA GLU A 149 8.82 -1.65 -15.04
C GLU A 149 7.53 -0.99 -15.55
N HIS A 150 6.52 -0.83 -14.67
CA HIS A 150 5.33 -0.07 -15.01
C HIS A 150 5.63 1.42 -15.17
N LEU A 151 6.37 2.04 -14.24
CA LEU A 151 6.77 3.46 -14.33
C LEU A 151 7.55 3.73 -15.63
N GLU A 152 8.52 2.90 -15.95
CA GLU A 152 9.36 3.03 -17.14
C GLU A 152 8.54 2.92 -18.44
N ARG A 153 7.59 1.97 -18.49
CA ARG A 153 6.70 1.78 -19.64
C ARG A 153 5.77 2.97 -19.84
N GLU A 154 5.20 3.50 -18.76
CA GLU A 154 4.27 4.64 -18.80
C GLU A 154 5.01 5.99 -18.86
N LYS A 155 6.34 6.01 -18.72
CA LYS A 155 7.16 7.22 -18.57
C LYS A 155 6.61 8.12 -17.47
N ALA A 156 6.47 7.56 -16.29
CA ALA A 156 5.82 8.22 -15.17
C ALA A 156 6.75 8.31 -13.96
N ALA A 157 6.62 9.40 -13.22
CA ALA A 157 7.19 9.52 -11.89
C ALA A 157 6.50 8.56 -10.92
N GLY A 158 7.18 8.20 -9.83
CA GLY A 158 6.65 7.37 -8.78
C GLY A 158 6.51 8.11 -7.45
N TYR A 159 5.46 7.81 -6.70
CA TYR A 159 5.23 8.37 -5.36
C TYR A 159 4.81 7.28 -4.38
N LEU A 160 5.20 7.41 -3.13
CA LEU A 160 4.81 6.50 -2.05
C LEU A 160 4.95 7.15 -0.67
N GLU A 161 4.25 6.58 0.32
CA GLU A 161 4.47 6.81 1.74
C GLU A 161 4.94 5.53 2.43
N THR A 162 5.69 5.72 3.52
CA THR A 162 6.06 4.63 4.43
C THR A 162 6.13 5.12 5.87
N ASP A 163 5.78 4.24 6.80
CA ASP A 163 5.82 4.45 8.24
C ASP A 163 6.97 3.68 8.92
N ARG A 164 7.93 3.17 8.12
CA ARG A 164 9.08 2.40 8.59
C ARG A 164 10.36 2.91 7.97
N GLN A 165 11.30 3.31 8.81
CA GLN A 165 12.57 3.88 8.37
C GLN A 165 13.40 2.88 7.52
N GLU A 166 13.34 1.60 7.85
CA GLU A 166 14.02 0.57 7.05
C GLU A 166 13.49 0.47 5.61
N ASN A 167 12.23 0.84 5.38
CA ASN A 167 11.65 0.90 4.05
C ASN A 167 12.17 2.11 3.26
N VAL A 168 12.49 3.21 3.90
CA VAL A 168 13.12 4.37 3.25
C VAL A 168 14.42 3.95 2.56
N GLU A 169 15.28 3.21 3.26
CA GLU A 169 16.53 2.69 2.69
C GLU A 169 16.31 1.61 1.62
N PHE A 170 15.20 0.88 1.72
CA PHE A 170 14.82 -0.08 0.69
C PHE A 170 14.37 0.64 -0.60
N TYR A 171 13.50 1.66 -0.51
CA TYR A 171 12.99 2.40 -1.67
C TYR A 171 14.07 3.26 -2.36
N LYS A 172 15.03 3.81 -1.61
CA LYS A 172 16.19 4.50 -2.20
C LYS A 172 16.94 3.65 -3.23
N LYS A 173 17.00 2.33 -3.06
CA LYS A 173 17.64 1.40 -4.03
C LYS A 173 16.91 1.33 -5.38
N PHE A 174 15.68 1.85 -5.45
CA PHE A 174 14.86 1.94 -6.65
C PHE A 174 14.73 3.37 -7.17
N GLY A 175 15.61 4.28 -6.75
CA GLY A 175 15.65 5.67 -7.23
C GLY A 175 14.70 6.62 -6.49
N PHE A 176 14.05 6.20 -5.40
CA PHE A 176 13.21 7.10 -4.61
C PHE A 176 14.03 8.04 -3.74
N LEU A 177 13.66 9.30 -3.76
CA LEU A 177 14.23 10.38 -2.94
C LEU A 177 13.23 10.76 -1.84
N LEU A 178 13.74 11.13 -0.68
CA LEU A 178 12.91 11.64 0.40
C LEU A 178 12.43 13.06 0.06
N LEU A 179 11.11 13.27 0.02
CA LEU A 179 10.50 14.59 -0.14
C LEU A 179 10.23 15.26 1.21
N ARG A 180 9.65 14.51 2.12
CA ARG A 180 9.15 15.00 3.40
C ARG A 180 9.12 13.89 4.43
N ALA A 181 9.16 14.30 5.71
CA ALA A 181 8.84 13.44 6.84
C ALA A 181 8.03 14.25 7.85
N GLU A 182 7.01 13.64 8.44
CA GLU A 182 6.18 14.28 9.48
C GLU A 182 5.56 13.24 10.42
N GLU A 183 5.04 13.70 11.54
CA GLU A 183 4.23 12.86 12.41
C GLU A 183 2.76 12.88 11.97
N LEU A 184 2.17 11.70 11.80
CA LEU A 184 0.78 11.50 11.44
C LEU A 184 0.14 10.49 12.39
N ILE A 185 -0.92 10.90 13.10
CA ILE A 185 -1.61 10.11 14.14
C ILE A 185 -0.66 9.43 15.15
N GLY A 186 0.39 10.17 15.59
CA GLY A 186 1.39 9.67 16.54
C GLY A 186 2.45 8.74 15.95
N THR A 187 2.60 8.72 14.63
CA THR A 187 3.56 7.87 13.91
C THR A 187 4.37 8.71 12.93
N GLN A 188 5.68 8.48 12.89
CA GLN A 188 6.55 9.08 11.87
C GLN A 188 6.24 8.47 10.51
N VAL A 189 5.99 9.32 9.51
CA VAL A 189 5.74 8.95 8.11
C VAL A 189 6.72 9.67 7.21
N TRP A 190 7.21 8.97 6.20
CA TRP A 190 8.09 9.47 5.15
C TRP A 190 7.38 9.42 3.81
N TYR A 191 7.48 10.51 3.03
CA TYR A 191 6.93 10.67 1.70
C TYR A 191 8.08 10.69 0.70
N MET A 192 8.00 9.87 -0.34
CA MET A 192 9.11 9.65 -1.25
C MET A 192 8.69 9.79 -2.71
N TRP A 193 9.58 10.31 -3.52
CA TRP A 193 9.38 10.56 -4.94
C TRP A 193 10.49 9.93 -5.78
N ARG A 194 10.13 9.33 -6.90
CA ARG A 194 11.05 8.88 -7.94
C ARG A 194 10.77 9.67 -9.21
N PRO A 195 11.74 10.46 -9.73
CA PRO A 195 11.59 11.13 -11.02
C PRO A 195 11.35 10.13 -12.17
N GLU A 196 10.73 10.60 -13.27
CA GLU A 196 10.47 9.77 -14.45
C GLU A 196 11.76 9.22 -15.06
N ASP A 197 12.83 10.01 -15.03
CA ASP A 197 14.14 9.74 -15.64
C ASP A 197 15.18 9.13 -14.66
N ALA A 198 14.75 8.58 -13.52
CA ALA A 198 15.60 8.04 -12.46
C ALA A 198 16.12 6.63 -12.76
#